data_8617c4ba8a9bdddb4b6a81819f7dbd61
#
_entry.id   8617c4ba8a9bdddb4b6a81819f7dbd61
#
_cell.length_a   1.000
_cell.length_b   1.000
_cell.length_c   1.000
_cell.angle_alpha   90.00
_cell.angle_beta   90.00
_cell.angle_gamma   90.00
#
_symmetry.space_group_name_H-M   'P 1'
#
loop_
_entity.id
_entity.type
_entity.pdbx_description
1 polymer ?
#
loop_
_entity_poly.entity_id
_entity_poly.type
_entity_poly.pdbx_seq_one_letter_code
_entity_poly.pdbx_strand_id
1 'polypeptide(L)'
;MPAKQAQVSTTHASRYINRLCKHFAHKVDSTWDEQQGVTDFPFGRCVMQADAAQLALHCTADDDTQLERVCWVVTDHLERFSVAVEQGEALSVEWQAA
;
A
#
# COMPACT_ATOMS: atom_id res chain seq x y z
N MET A 1 9.77 2.75 -16.50
CA MET A 1 9.72 3.21 -15.09
C MET A 1 9.89 2.02 -14.16
N PRO A 2 10.75 2.12 -13.14
CA PRO A 2 10.86 1.05 -12.15
C PRO A 2 9.53 0.81 -11.45
N ALA A 3 9.23 -0.45 -11.20
CA ALA A 3 8.01 -0.85 -10.53
C ALA A 3 8.25 -2.08 -9.66
N LYS A 4 7.52 -2.16 -8.55
CA LYS A 4 7.49 -3.33 -7.69
C LYS A 4 6.05 -3.63 -7.29
N GLN A 5 5.78 -4.90 -7.00
CA GLN A 5 4.47 -5.33 -6.57
C GLN A 5 4.60 -6.26 -5.37
N ALA A 6 3.53 -6.30 -4.58
CA ALA A 6 3.43 -7.21 -3.46
C ALA A 6 1.99 -7.69 -3.34
N GLN A 7 1.82 -8.93 -2.87
CA GLN A 7 0.52 -9.48 -2.57
C GLN A 7 0.52 -9.91 -1.11
N VAL A 8 -0.38 -9.33 -0.35
CA VAL A 8 -0.44 -9.53 1.09
C VAL A 8 -1.71 -10.30 1.42
N SER A 9 -1.57 -11.50 1.98
CA SER A 9 -2.72 -12.32 2.35
C SER A 9 -3.45 -11.71 3.53
N THR A 10 -4.70 -11.35 3.33
CA THR A 10 -5.58 -10.82 4.38
C THR A 10 -7.01 -10.83 3.90
N THR A 11 -7.95 -11.06 4.81
CA THR A 11 -9.38 -10.93 4.54
C THR A 11 -9.87 -9.50 4.79
N HIS A 12 -8.99 -8.58 5.17
CA HIS A 12 -9.34 -7.21 5.53
C HIS A 12 -8.75 -6.17 4.57
N ALA A 13 -8.51 -6.57 3.31
CA ALA A 13 -7.83 -5.71 2.34
C ALA A 13 -8.53 -4.36 2.14
N SER A 14 -9.85 -4.36 2.03
CA SER A 14 -10.63 -3.13 1.85
C SER A 14 -10.43 -2.16 3.02
N ARG A 15 -10.39 -2.70 4.24
CA ARG A 15 -10.19 -1.90 5.44
C ARG A 15 -8.80 -1.26 5.46
N TYR A 16 -7.78 -2.00 5.03
CA TYR A 16 -6.43 -1.45 4.94
C TYR A 16 -6.31 -0.37 3.89
N ILE A 17 -6.96 -0.53 2.74
CA ILE A 17 -6.98 0.52 1.71
C ILE A 17 -7.57 1.81 2.29
N ASN A 18 -8.71 1.71 2.95
CA ASN A 18 -9.36 2.85 3.57
C ASN A 18 -8.43 3.52 4.58
N ARG A 19 -7.81 2.73 5.45
CA ARG A 19 -6.92 3.25 6.49
C ARG A 19 -5.69 3.94 5.91
N LEU A 20 -5.03 3.29 4.97
CA LEU A 20 -3.82 3.82 4.34
C LEU A 20 -4.11 5.10 3.55
N CYS A 21 -5.10 5.04 2.67
CA CYS A 21 -5.41 6.18 1.79
C CYS A 21 -5.94 7.37 2.59
N LYS A 22 -6.75 7.13 3.59
CA LYS A 22 -7.24 8.20 4.46
C LYS A 22 -6.09 8.88 5.20
N HIS A 23 -5.12 8.10 5.68
CA HIS A 23 -3.94 8.64 6.33
C HIS A 23 -3.10 9.47 5.35
N PHE A 24 -2.82 8.92 4.17
CA PHE A 24 -1.99 9.62 3.18
C PHE A 24 -2.66 10.87 2.63
N ALA A 25 -3.99 10.90 2.56
CA ALA A 25 -4.73 12.06 2.05
C ALA A 25 -4.52 13.33 2.87
N HIS A 26 -3.98 13.22 4.08
CA HIS A 26 -3.64 14.40 4.89
C HIS A 26 -2.47 15.19 4.30
N LYS A 27 -1.62 14.58 3.49
CA LYS A 27 -0.40 15.22 2.99
C LYS A 27 -0.21 15.11 1.48
N VAL A 28 -0.82 14.12 0.83
CA VAL A 28 -0.64 13.87 -0.60
C VAL A 28 -1.98 13.51 -1.23
N ASP A 29 -2.03 13.46 -2.56
CA ASP A 29 -3.23 13.09 -3.28
C ASP A 29 -3.50 11.59 -3.10
N SER A 30 -4.67 11.27 -2.56
CA SER A 30 -5.08 9.88 -2.38
C SER A 30 -6.57 9.76 -2.62
N THR A 31 -6.95 8.82 -3.46
CA THR A 31 -8.35 8.49 -3.75
C THR A 31 -8.56 7.00 -3.58
N TRP A 32 -9.74 6.61 -3.09
CA TRP A 32 -10.00 5.19 -2.83
C TRP A 32 -11.49 4.90 -2.75
N ASP A 33 -11.80 3.62 -2.97
CA ASP A 33 -13.11 3.07 -2.66
C ASP A 33 -12.92 1.71 -1.96
N GLU A 34 -13.96 0.90 -1.87
CA GLU A 34 -13.87 -0.37 -1.17
C GLU A 34 -12.98 -1.40 -1.85
N GLN A 35 -12.67 -1.23 -3.15
CA GLN A 35 -11.95 -2.21 -3.93
C GLN A 35 -10.57 -1.76 -4.35
N GLN A 36 -10.31 -0.46 -4.42
CA GLN A 36 -9.03 0.04 -4.89
C GLN A 36 -8.70 1.40 -4.30
N GLY A 37 -7.42 1.71 -4.32
CA GLY A 37 -6.93 3.02 -3.92
C GLY A 37 -5.72 3.41 -4.74
N VAL A 38 -5.52 4.71 -4.91
CA VAL A 38 -4.34 5.27 -5.59
C VAL A 38 -3.81 6.42 -4.76
N THR A 39 -2.53 6.36 -4.42
CA THR A 39 -1.86 7.42 -3.69
C THR A 39 -0.68 7.92 -4.51
N ASP A 40 -0.65 9.22 -4.77
CA ASP A 40 0.44 9.88 -5.49
C ASP A 40 1.33 10.62 -4.51
N PHE A 41 2.53 10.07 -4.29
CA PHE A 41 3.57 10.72 -3.49
C PHE A 41 4.42 11.60 -4.41
N PRO A 42 5.13 12.62 -3.86
CA PRO A 42 6.07 13.39 -4.66
C PRO A 42 7.15 12.53 -5.31
N PHE A 43 7.43 11.37 -4.74
CA PHE A 43 8.50 10.46 -5.20
C PHE A 43 7.98 9.21 -5.90
N GLY A 44 6.67 9.06 -6.10
CA GLY A 44 6.13 7.90 -6.82
C GLY A 44 4.66 7.66 -6.51
N ARG A 45 4.15 6.53 -7.00
CA ARG A 45 2.72 6.19 -6.90
C ARG A 45 2.54 4.78 -6.34
N CYS A 46 1.51 4.59 -5.54
CA CYS A 46 1.07 3.26 -5.10
C CYS A 46 -0.38 3.04 -5.49
N VAL A 47 -0.63 1.94 -6.21
CA VAL A 47 -1.97 1.47 -6.53
C VAL A 47 -2.27 0.27 -5.66
N MET A 48 -3.43 0.26 -5.02
CA MET A 48 -3.85 -0.79 -4.10
C MET A 48 -5.14 -1.40 -4.60
N GLN A 49 -5.24 -2.74 -4.52
CA GLN A 49 -6.44 -3.45 -4.93
C GLN A 49 -6.79 -4.51 -3.89
N ALA A 50 -8.07 -4.61 -3.56
CA ALA A 50 -8.57 -5.54 -2.56
C ALA A 50 -9.41 -6.63 -3.21
N ASP A 51 -9.22 -7.86 -2.77
CA ASP A 51 -10.17 -8.93 -3.01
C ASP A 51 -10.46 -9.65 -1.69
N ALA A 52 -11.22 -10.75 -1.73
CA ALA A 52 -11.65 -11.44 -0.53
C ALA A 52 -10.50 -12.09 0.24
N ALA A 53 -9.35 -12.32 -0.40
CA ALA A 53 -8.25 -13.09 0.16
C ALA A 53 -6.93 -12.32 0.27
N GLN A 54 -6.80 -11.17 -0.40
CA GLN A 54 -5.51 -10.47 -0.42
C GLN A 54 -5.64 -8.97 -0.72
N LEU A 55 -4.58 -8.27 -0.35
CA LEU A 55 -4.34 -6.89 -0.72
C LEU A 55 -3.18 -6.88 -1.72
N ALA A 56 -3.41 -6.39 -2.93
CA ALA A 56 -2.39 -6.26 -3.95
C ALA A 56 -1.87 -4.81 -3.96
N LEU A 57 -0.56 -4.65 -3.97
CA LEU A 57 0.12 -3.37 -3.98
C LEU A 57 1.00 -3.28 -5.23
N HIS A 58 0.94 -2.15 -5.93
CA HIS A 58 1.78 -1.92 -7.11
C HIS A 58 2.34 -0.50 -7.01
N CYS A 59 3.66 -0.39 -6.92
CA CYS A 59 4.34 0.88 -6.77
C CYS A 59 5.21 1.18 -7.98
N THR A 60 5.21 2.45 -8.40
CA THR A 60 6.04 2.94 -9.50
C THR A 60 6.75 4.23 -9.09
N ALA A 61 7.89 4.49 -9.69
CA ALA A 61 8.64 5.72 -9.46
C ALA A 61 9.56 5.98 -10.66
N ASP A 62 10.21 7.15 -10.69
CA ASP A 62 11.09 7.53 -11.79
C ASP A 62 12.42 6.78 -11.77
N ASP A 63 12.88 6.38 -10.60
CA ASP A 63 14.13 5.63 -10.44
C ASP A 63 14.04 4.65 -9.28
N ASP A 64 15.05 3.80 -9.14
CA ASP A 64 15.06 2.76 -8.12
C ASP A 64 15.11 3.31 -6.70
N THR A 65 15.81 4.41 -6.47
CA THR A 65 15.91 5.03 -5.15
C THR A 65 14.54 5.55 -4.71
N GLN A 66 13.83 6.21 -5.61
CA GLN A 66 12.48 6.71 -5.35
C GLN A 66 11.50 5.56 -5.13
N LEU A 67 11.64 4.50 -5.93
CA LEU A 67 10.79 3.32 -5.80
C LEU A 67 10.94 2.65 -4.43
N GLU A 68 12.18 2.49 -3.96
CA GLU A 68 12.43 1.95 -2.62
C GLU A 68 11.76 2.79 -1.55
N ARG A 69 11.75 4.10 -1.73
CA ARG A 69 11.12 5.02 -0.78
C ARG A 69 9.60 4.83 -0.73
N VAL A 70 8.95 4.69 -1.90
CA VAL A 70 7.50 4.41 -1.95
C VAL A 70 7.20 3.11 -1.24
N CYS A 71 7.93 2.05 -1.57
CA CYS A 71 7.73 0.73 -0.97
C CYS A 71 7.93 0.77 0.54
N TRP A 72 8.95 1.47 1.01
CA TRP A 72 9.23 1.59 2.44
C TRP A 72 8.09 2.30 3.18
N VAL A 73 7.61 3.41 2.64
CA VAL A 73 6.53 4.18 3.27
C VAL A 73 5.26 3.35 3.37
N VAL A 74 4.90 2.67 2.28
CA VAL A 74 3.70 1.82 2.25
C VAL A 74 3.83 0.66 3.23
N THR A 75 4.97 -0.03 3.22
CA THR A 75 5.23 -1.16 4.12
C THR A 75 5.16 -0.74 5.59
N ASP A 76 5.84 0.34 5.93
CA ASP A 76 5.90 0.83 7.31
C ASP A 76 4.50 1.14 7.84
N HIS A 77 3.69 1.84 7.07
CA HIS A 77 2.34 2.20 7.49
C HIS A 77 1.41 0.99 7.54
N LEU A 78 1.48 0.11 6.55
CA LEU A 78 0.64 -1.08 6.53
C LEU A 78 0.91 -1.98 7.72
N GLU A 79 2.18 -2.22 8.04
CA GLU A 79 2.56 -3.07 9.17
C GLU A 79 2.10 -2.48 10.50
N ARG A 80 2.23 -1.17 10.67
CA ARG A 80 1.71 -0.52 11.88
C ARG A 80 0.20 -0.60 11.99
N PHE A 81 -0.50 -0.36 10.87
CA PHE A 81 -1.95 -0.34 10.88
C PHE A 81 -2.54 -1.74 11.05
N SER A 82 -1.85 -2.78 10.59
CA SER A 82 -2.35 -4.14 10.73
C SER A 82 -2.52 -4.52 12.20
N VAL A 83 -1.58 -4.12 13.04
CA VAL A 83 -1.66 -4.39 14.48
C VAL A 83 -2.81 -3.59 15.11
N ALA A 84 -2.98 -2.32 14.71
CA ALA A 84 -3.99 -1.44 15.30
C ALA A 84 -5.41 -1.80 14.85
N VAL A 85 -5.57 -2.19 13.57
CA VAL A 85 -6.90 -2.44 12.98
C VAL A 85 -7.43 -3.83 13.36
N GLU A 86 -6.59 -4.85 13.33
CA GLU A 86 -7.03 -6.25 13.51
C GLU A 86 -6.39 -6.92 14.73
N GLN A 87 -5.94 -6.17 15.70
CA GLN A 87 -5.47 -6.64 16.98
C GLN A 87 -4.48 -7.81 16.89
N GLY A 88 -3.42 -7.61 16.16
CA GLY A 88 -2.37 -8.60 16.10
C GLY A 88 -2.29 -9.37 14.78
N GLU A 89 -3.02 -8.96 13.77
CA GLU A 89 -2.75 -9.47 12.44
C GLU A 89 -1.39 -8.95 12.01
N ALA A 90 -0.40 -9.81 11.99
CA ALA A 90 0.96 -9.44 11.62
C ALA A 90 1.14 -9.63 10.11
N LEU A 91 1.01 -8.56 9.35
CA LEU A 91 1.19 -8.62 7.90
C LEU A 91 2.67 -8.48 7.56
N SER A 92 3.10 -9.28 6.60
CA SER A 92 4.45 -9.24 6.06
C SER A 92 4.36 -8.85 4.59
N VAL A 93 5.12 -7.85 4.18
CA VAL A 93 5.10 -7.36 2.80
C VAL A 93 6.39 -7.74 2.11
N GLU A 94 6.29 -8.54 1.06
CA GLU A 94 7.44 -8.95 0.26
C GLU A 94 7.30 -8.37 -1.15
N TRP A 95 8.20 -7.45 -1.50
CA TRP A 95 8.17 -6.78 -2.78
C TRP A 95 8.91 -7.59 -3.83
N GLN A 96 8.31 -7.66 -5.01
CA GLN A 96 8.88 -8.33 -6.17
C GLN A 96 8.93 -7.36 -7.34
N ALA A 97 9.86 -7.57 -8.27
CA ALA A 97 9.92 -6.78 -9.49
C ALA A 97 8.61 -6.97 -10.28
N ALA A 98 8.06 -5.87 -10.72
CA ALA A 98 6.84 -5.89 -11.50
C ALA A 98 7.14 -5.78 -12.99
#